data_1fe86def722e434d1fab3ab604fc2cf5
#
_entry.id   1fe86def722e434d1fab3ab604fc2cf5
#
_cell.length_a   1.000
_cell.length_b   1.000
_cell.length_c   1.000
_cell.angle_alpha   90.00
_cell.angle_beta   90.00
_cell.angle_gamma   90.00
#
_symmetry.space_group_name_H-M   'P 1'
#
loop_
_entity.id
_entity.type
_entity.pdbx_description
1 polymer ?
#
loop_
_entity_poly.entity_id
_entity_poly.type
_entity_poly.pdbx_seq_one_letter_code
_entity_poly.pdbx_strand_id
1 'polypeptide(L)'
;NLSKNEIIKKLGKNTPDKTLLIAEAIRNKINLNTIYSKTKIDKWFIEQIKEIVDIENVLIKHGFPKTANELNYVKSIGFTDGKISELTGKKIEDVKIEREKLRVFSVYKKIDTCAAEFKSLTPYMYSTYQRDTIGSSICESNPSKKKKIIILGGGPNRIGQGIEFDYCCCQASYSLKESGYETIM
;
A
#
# COMPACT_ATOMS: atom_id res chain seq x y z
N ASN A 1 23.20 -12.45 6.16
CA ASN A 1 23.68 -11.52 5.12
C ASN A 1 24.35 -12.33 4.01
N LEU A 2 23.82 -12.26 2.79
CA LEU A 2 24.40 -12.90 1.61
C LEU A 2 25.55 -12.04 1.06
N SER A 3 26.61 -12.67 0.56
CA SER A 3 27.63 -11.97 -0.19
C SER A 3 27.11 -11.51 -1.57
N LYS A 4 27.74 -10.49 -2.18
CA LYS A 4 27.35 -10.01 -3.53
C LYS A 4 27.32 -11.14 -4.56
N ASN A 5 28.28 -12.04 -4.52
CA ASN A 5 28.36 -13.17 -5.45
C ASN A 5 27.22 -14.16 -5.28
N GLU A 6 26.83 -14.43 -4.03
CA GLU A 6 25.67 -15.28 -3.72
C GLU A 6 24.36 -14.65 -4.18
N ILE A 7 24.19 -13.33 -3.97
CA ILE A 7 23.03 -12.59 -4.48
C ILE A 7 22.96 -12.71 -6.00
N ILE A 8 24.04 -12.43 -6.72
CA ILE A 8 24.10 -12.54 -8.19
C ILE A 8 23.76 -13.94 -8.68
N LYS A 9 24.27 -14.97 -7.99
CA LYS A 9 23.96 -16.39 -8.32
C LYS A 9 22.48 -16.72 -8.10
N LYS A 10 21.87 -16.20 -7.01
CA LYS A 10 20.45 -16.40 -6.70
C LYS A 10 19.53 -15.64 -7.66
N LEU A 11 19.91 -14.44 -8.11
CA LEU A 11 19.15 -13.66 -9.09
C LEU A 11 18.89 -14.41 -10.39
N GLY A 12 19.77 -15.30 -10.79
CA GLY A 12 19.61 -16.15 -12.00
C GLY A 12 18.62 -17.31 -11.82
N LYS A 13 18.14 -17.58 -10.61
CA LYS A 13 17.20 -18.68 -10.33
C LYS A 13 15.76 -18.13 -10.25
N ASN A 14 14.78 -18.92 -10.68
CA ASN A 14 13.36 -18.58 -10.48
C ASN A 14 12.93 -18.98 -9.07
N THR A 15 12.78 -17.97 -8.20
CA THR A 15 12.39 -18.14 -6.79
C THR A 15 11.26 -17.19 -6.44
N PRO A 16 10.36 -17.53 -5.51
CA PRO A 16 9.24 -16.65 -5.11
C PRO A 16 9.69 -15.31 -4.52
N ASP A 17 10.88 -15.25 -3.94
CA ASP A 17 11.49 -14.07 -3.30
C ASP A 17 12.31 -13.20 -4.26
N LYS A 18 12.14 -13.37 -5.58
CA LYS A 18 12.92 -12.65 -6.60
C LYS A 18 12.92 -11.12 -6.41
N THR A 19 11.77 -10.52 -6.11
CA THR A 19 11.66 -9.07 -5.90
C THR A 19 12.43 -8.61 -4.66
N LEU A 20 12.42 -9.40 -3.59
CA LEU A 20 13.20 -9.11 -2.39
C LEU A 20 14.71 -9.25 -2.65
N LEU A 21 15.12 -10.23 -3.46
CA LEU A 21 16.51 -10.39 -3.88
C LEU A 21 16.99 -9.22 -4.76
N ILE A 22 16.12 -8.65 -5.62
CA ILE A 22 16.44 -7.44 -6.39
C ILE A 22 16.67 -6.26 -5.45
N ALA A 23 15.79 -6.04 -4.47
CA ALA A 23 15.96 -4.98 -3.49
C ALA A 23 17.27 -5.15 -2.70
N GLU A 24 17.58 -6.38 -2.28
CA GLU A 24 18.85 -6.70 -1.59
C GLU A 24 20.07 -6.45 -2.47
N ALA A 25 19.99 -6.79 -3.77
CA ALA A 25 21.04 -6.50 -4.74
C ALA A 25 21.29 -4.99 -4.88
N ILE A 26 20.23 -4.19 -4.92
CA ILE A 26 20.31 -2.73 -5.00
C ILE A 26 20.93 -2.15 -3.72
N ARG A 27 20.51 -2.60 -2.52
CA ARG A 27 21.12 -2.20 -1.24
C ARG A 27 22.62 -2.52 -1.20
N ASN A 28 23.01 -3.65 -1.80
CA ASN A 28 24.43 -4.04 -1.95
C ASN A 28 25.15 -3.32 -3.12
N LYS A 29 24.53 -2.32 -3.76
CA LYS A 29 25.11 -1.54 -4.84
C LYS A 29 25.53 -2.38 -6.05
N ILE A 30 24.79 -3.45 -6.36
CA ILE A 30 24.97 -4.22 -7.59
C ILE A 30 24.36 -3.39 -8.75
N ASN A 31 25.10 -3.32 -9.86
CA ASN A 31 24.67 -2.53 -11.04
C ASN A 31 23.35 -3.03 -11.61
N LEU A 32 22.42 -2.11 -11.94
CA LEU A 32 21.10 -2.44 -12.46
C LEU A 32 21.14 -3.25 -13.77
N ASN A 33 22.13 -3.01 -14.64
CA ASN A 33 22.32 -3.81 -15.85
C ASN A 33 22.70 -5.25 -15.52
N THR A 34 23.46 -5.48 -14.43
CA THR A 34 23.78 -6.84 -13.95
C THR A 34 22.51 -7.50 -13.43
N ILE A 35 21.67 -6.79 -12.66
CA ILE A 35 20.39 -7.31 -12.18
C ILE A 35 19.49 -7.68 -13.36
N TYR A 36 19.34 -6.78 -14.34
CA TYR A 36 18.58 -7.03 -15.56
C TYR A 36 19.10 -8.26 -16.32
N SER A 37 20.41 -8.35 -16.54
CA SER A 37 21.02 -9.46 -17.30
C SER A 37 20.75 -10.83 -16.67
N LYS A 38 20.69 -10.89 -15.34
CA LYS A 38 20.45 -12.13 -14.57
C LYS A 38 18.97 -12.47 -14.42
N THR A 39 18.11 -11.46 -14.24
CA THR A 39 16.68 -11.68 -13.94
C THR A 39 15.80 -11.66 -15.19
N LYS A 40 16.20 -10.93 -16.23
CA LYS A 40 15.40 -10.58 -17.43
C LYS A 40 14.09 -9.86 -17.10
N ILE A 41 13.96 -9.35 -15.87
CA ILE A 41 12.83 -8.51 -15.46
C ILE A 41 13.01 -7.14 -16.09
N ASP A 42 11.93 -6.57 -16.66
CA ASP A 42 11.96 -5.27 -17.29
C ASP A 42 12.56 -4.21 -16.35
N LYS A 43 13.37 -3.32 -16.95
CA LYS A 43 14.12 -2.29 -16.21
C LYS A 43 13.21 -1.37 -15.42
N TRP A 44 12.00 -1.10 -15.93
CA TRP A 44 11.02 -0.26 -15.23
C TRP A 44 10.71 -0.79 -13.82
N PHE A 45 10.48 -2.11 -13.67
CA PHE A 45 10.23 -2.71 -12.35
C PHE A 45 11.46 -2.63 -11.44
N ILE A 46 12.66 -2.82 -12.00
CA ILE A 46 13.91 -2.71 -11.24
C ILE A 46 14.11 -1.27 -10.74
N GLU A 47 13.77 -0.27 -11.55
CA GLU A 47 13.82 1.14 -11.19
C GLU A 47 12.79 1.50 -10.11
N GLN A 48 11.57 0.93 -10.16
CA GLN A 48 10.57 1.11 -9.10
C GLN A 48 11.07 0.54 -7.76
N ILE A 49 11.71 -0.64 -7.76
CA ILE A 49 12.31 -1.22 -6.56
C ILE A 49 13.48 -0.34 -6.06
N LYS A 50 14.26 0.23 -6.99
CA LYS A 50 15.34 1.15 -6.65
C LYS A 50 14.82 2.41 -5.96
N GLU A 51 13.71 2.99 -6.43
CA GLU A 51 13.08 4.15 -5.78
C GLU A 51 12.76 3.87 -4.30
N ILE A 52 12.22 2.68 -3.99
CA ILE A 52 11.94 2.26 -2.61
C ILE A 52 13.24 2.19 -1.79
N VAL A 53 14.29 1.56 -2.33
CA VAL A 53 15.58 1.44 -1.64
C VAL A 53 16.26 2.80 -1.45
N ASP A 54 16.13 3.71 -2.41
CA ASP A 54 16.67 5.07 -2.30
C ASP A 54 15.99 5.84 -1.16
N ILE A 55 14.66 5.68 -0.99
CA ILE A 55 13.91 6.28 0.12
C ILE A 55 14.30 5.65 1.46
N GLU A 56 14.51 4.33 1.54
CA GLU A 56 15.06 3.69 2.73
C GLU A 56 16.37 4.40 3.16
N ASN A 57 17.29 4.60 2.21
CA ASN A 57 18.57 5.27 2.47
C ASN A 57 18.39 6.73 2.92
N VAL A 58 17.43 7.45 2.35
CA VAL A 58 17.09 8.83 2.77
C VAL A 58 16.60 8.83 4.22
N LEU A 59 15.68 7.92 4.58
CA LEU A 59 15.16 7.82 5.94
C LEU A 59 16.24 7.43 6.96
N ILE A 60 17.12 6.50 6.61
CA ILE A 60 18.25 6.10 7.47
C ILE A 60 19.21 7.28 7.69
N LYS A 61 19.49 8.03 6.63
CA LYS A 61 20.48 9.11 6.68
C LYS A 61 19.96 10.40 7.32
N HIS A 62 18.72 10.78 7.02
CA HIS A 62 18.15 12.08 7.39
C HIS A 62 17.08 12.00 8.49
N GLY A 63 16.67 10.78 8.86
CA GLY A 63 15.65 10.54 9.87
C GLY A 63 14.23 10.76 9.37
N PHE A 64 13.32 11.02 10.30
CA PHE A 64 11.89 11.19 10.03
C PHE A 64 11.62 12.42 9.17
N PRO A 65 10.71 12.35 8.16
CA PRO A 65 10.32 13.47 7.31
C PRO A 65 9.80 14.65 8.13
N LYS A 66 10.22 15.87 7.78
CA LYS A 66 9.90 17.07 8.56
C LYS A 66 8.65 17.79 8.09
N THR A 67 8.23 17.56 6.85
CA THR A 67 7.06 18.21 6.25
C THR A 67 5.96 17.19 5.90
N ALA A 68 4.72 17.69 5.82
CA ALA A 68 3.59 16.87 5.40
C ALA A 68 3.79 16.27 3.99
N ASN A 69 4.38 17.03 3.08
CA ASN A 69 4.62 16.58 1.70
C ASN A 69 5.64 15.44 1.65
N GLU A 70 6.76 15.58 2.36
CA GLU A 70 7.77 14.52 2.44
C GLU A 70 7.19 13.24 3.05
N LEU A 71 6.45 13.36 4.17
CA LEU A 71 5.86 12.21 4.81
C LEU A 71 4.78 11.57 3.94
N ASN A 72 3.92 12.38 3.31
CA ASN A 72 2.89 11.86 2.39
C ASN A 72 3.52 11.13 1.20
N TYR A 73 4.62 11.64 0.64
CA TYR A 73 5.37 10.97 -0.40
C TYR A 73 5.87 9.59 0.06
N VAL A 74 6.54 9.52 1.22
CA VAL A 74 7.01 8.25 1.80
C VAL A 74 5.85 7.27 2.02
N LYS A 75 4.73 7.76 2.57
CA LYS A 75 3.53 6.93 2.80
C LYS A 75 2.89 6.45 1.49
N SER A 76 2.88 7.29 0.44
CA SER A 76 2.29 6.93 -0.87
C SER A 76 3.04 5.83 -1.60
N ILE A 77 4.32 5.66 -1.31
CA ILE A 77 5.17 4.58 -1.85
C ILE A 77 4.98 3.26 -1.07
N GLY A 78 4.27 3.30 0.07
CA GLY A 78 3.90 2.10 0.81
C GLY A 78 4.64 1.89 2.13
N PHE A 79 5.46 2.84 2.59
CA PHE A 79 6.12 2.73 3.88
C PHE A 79 5.09 2.78 5.03
N THR A 80 5.05 1.71 5.82
CA THR A 80 4.23 1.65 7.04
C THR A 80 4.87 2.48 8.16
N ASP A 81 4.06 2.88 9.16
CA ASP A 81 4.59 3.57 10.34
C ASP A 81 5.65 2.72 11.06
N GLY A 82 5.46 1.38 11.08
CA GLY A 82 6.45 0.44 11.62
C GLY A 82 7.76 0.45 10.84
N LYS A 83 7.71 0.47 9.50
CA LYS A 83 8.94 0.52 8.69
C LYS A 83 9.66 1.85 8.82
N ILE A 84 8.93 2.95 8.88
CA ILE A 84 9.51 4.28 9.16
C ILE A 84 10.17 4.30 10.54
N SER A 85 9.52 3.74 11.56
CA SER A 85 10.06 3.58 12.91
C SER A 85 11.41 2.82 12.89
N GLU A 86 11.44 1.67 12.23
CA GLU A 86 12.65 0.84 12.08
C GLU A 86 13.81 1.61 11.42
N LEU A 87 13.54 2.29 10.30
CA LEU A 87 14.56 2.98 9.51
C LEU A 87 15.08 4.26 10.18
N THR A 88 14.23 4.94 10.95
CA THR A 88 14.58 6.23 11.59
C THR A 88 15.00 6.09 13.04
N GLY A 89 14.85 4.91 13.65
CA GLY A 89 15.12 4.67 15.07
C GLY A 89 14.11 5.31 16.04
N LYS A 90 13.02 5.91 15.53
CA LYS A 90 11.95 6.46 16.37
C LYS A 90 11.03 5.34 16.87
N LYS A 91 10.36 5.54 18.01
CA LYS A 91 9.29 4.65 18.45
C LYS A 91 8.09 4.77 17.51
N ILE A 92 7.37 3.67 17.29
CA ILE A 92 6.21 3.65 16.38
C ILE A 92 5.08 4.59 16.84
N GLU A 93 4.93 4.77 18.16
CA GLU A 93 3.97 5.69 18.76
C GLU A 93 4.29 7.14 18.41
N ASP A 94 5.57 7.51 18.45
CA ASP A 94 6.04 8.85 18.09
C ASP A 94 5.84 9.12 16.60
N VAL A 95 6.08 8.11 15.73
CA VAL A 95 5.82 8.20 14.29
C VAL A 95 4.33 8.48 14.03
N LYS A 96 3.43 7.79 14.72
CA LYS A 96 1.99 8.01 14.60
C LYS A 96 1.58 9.42 15.04
N ILE A 97 2.06 9.87 16.19
CA ILE A 97 1.77 11.21 16.72
C ILE A 97 2.26 12.30 15.77
N GLU A 98 3.49 12.17 15.26
CA GLU A 98 4.03 13.15 14.32
C GLU A 98 3.30 13.15 12.98
N ARG A 99 2.90 11.97 12.46
CA ARG A 99 2.07 11.86 11.26
C ARG A 99 0.72 12.54 11.43
N GLU A 100 0.08 12.38 12.58
CA GLU A 100 -1.19 13.03 12.89
C GLU A 100 -1.05 14.55 13.03
N LYS A 101 0.02 15.03 13.67
CA LYS A 101 0.36 16.47 13.75
C LYS A 101 0.56 17.09 12.37
N LEU A 102 1.22 16.36 11.46
CA LEU A 102 1.42 16.77 10.07
C LEU A 102 0.14 16.60 9.21
N ARG A 103 -0.95 16.07 9.78
CA ARG A 103 -2.23 15.80 9.09
C ARG A 103 -2.08 14.92 7.85
N VAL A 104 -1.18 13.95 7.91
CA VAL A 104 -0.97 12.96 6.84
C VAL A 104 -1.84 11.73 7.14
N PHE A 105 -2.92 11.58 6.38
CA PHE A 105 -3.89 10.50 6.51
C PHE A 105 -4.13 9.83 5.16
N SER A 106 -4.47 8.55 5.21
CA SER A 106 -4.97 7.87 4.02
C SER A 106 -6.36 8.40 3.64
N VAL A 107 -6.64 8.37 2.37
CA VAL A 107 -7.96 8.68 1.80
C VAL A 107 -8.55 7.42 1.18
N TYR A 108 -9.86 7.43 0.96
CA TYR A 108 -10.57 6.37 0.26
C TYR A 108 -10.94 6.85 -1.12
N LYS A 109 -10.63 6.02 -2.12
CA LYS A 109 -10.95 6.25 -3.53
C LYS A 109 -11.91 5.17 -4.02
N LYS A 110 -12.86 5.55 -4.85
CA LYS A 110 -13.75 4.60 -5.52
C LYS A 110 -13.00 3.86 -6.62
N ILE A 111 -13.34 2.58 -6.78
CA ILE A 111 -12.87 1.81 -7.93
C ILE A 111 -13.69 2.26 -9.14
N ASP A 112 -13.00 2.78 -10.16
CA ASP A 112 -13.62 3.09 -11.44
C ASP A 112 -13.80 1.81 -12.25
N THR A 113 -15.05 1.46 -12.51
CA THR A 113 -15.42 0.27 -13.32
C THR A 113 -15.90 0.64 -14.71
N CYS A 114 -15.84 1.93 -15.06
CA CYS A 114 -16.40 2.46 -16.31
C CYS A 114 -15.35 3.14 -17.20
N ALA A 115 -14.05 2.87 -16.99
CA ALA A 115 -12.91 3.44 -17.73
C ALA A 115 -12.97 4.99 -17.86
N ALA A 116 -13.47 5.67 -16.82
CA ALA A 116 -13.73 7.10 -16.77
C ALA A 116 -14.72 7.66 -17.81
N GLU A 117 -15.38 6.81 -18.58
CA GLU A 117 -16.42 7.23 -19.55
C GLU A 117 -17.72 7.66 -18.86
N PHE A 118 -18.05 7.00 -17.74
CA PHE A 118 -19.23 7.29 -16.93
C PHE A 118 -18.87 7.33 -15.45
N LYS A 119 -19.68 8.03 -14.66
CA LYS A 119 -19.52 8.04 -13.21
C LYS A 119 -19.76 6.63 -12.65
N SER A 120 -18.73 6.01 -12.09
CA SER A 120 -18.87 4.72 -11.41
C SER A 120 -19.76 4.84 -10.17
N LEU A 121 -20.79 4.01 -10.10
CA LEU A 121 -21.71 3.90 -8.96
C LEU A 121 -21.33 2.75 -8.02
N THR A 122 -20.19 2.09 -8.26
CA THR A 122 -19.76 0.97 -7.43
C THR A 122 -19.48 1.41 -5.99
N PRO A 123 -19.87 0.59 -4.99
CA PRO A 123 -19.60 0.86 -3.60
C PRO A 123 -18.16 0.47 -3.18
N TYR A 124 -17.37 -0.09 -4.09
CA TYR A 124 -16.01 -0.56 -3.79
C TYR A 124 -15.05 0.60 -3.66
N MET A 125 -14.24 0.54 -2.61
CA MET A 125 -13.23 1.54 -2.31
C MET A 125 -11.91 0.88 -1.95
N TYR A 126 -10.82 1.63 -2.14
CA TYR A 126 -9.50 1.27 -1.64
C TYR A 126 -8.91 2.43 -0.84
N SER A 127 -8.07 2.12 0.12
CA SER A 127 -7.35 3.12 0.92
C SER A 127 -5.97 3.39 0.29
N THR A 128 -5.62 4.67 0.20
CA THR A 128 -4.32 5.09 -0.34
C THR A 128 -3.85 6.39 0.30
N TYR A 129 -2.53 6.63 0.28
CA TYR A 129 -1.98 7.96 0.47
C TYR A 129 -1.80 8.57 -0.92
N GLN A 130 -2.59 9.61 -1.21
CA GLN A 130 -2.60 10.20 -2.54
C GLN A 130 -1.32 10.98 -2.81
N ARG A 131 -0.72 10.73 -3.98
CA ARG A 131 0.53 11.34 -4.44
C ARG A 131 0.28 12.64 -5.21
N ASP A 132 -0.79 13.36 -4.89
CA ASP A 132 -1.13 14.56 -5.63
C ASP A 132 -0.17 15.71 -5.32
N THR A 133 0.37 16.26 -6.37
CA THR A 133 1.23 17.43 -6.35
C THR A 133 0.44 18.73 -6.31
N ILE A 134 -0.89 18.67 -6.49
CA ILE A 134 -1.78 19.86 -6.58
C ILE A 134 -3.02 19.62 -5.74
N GLY A 135 -3.04 20.18 -4.55
CA GLY A 135 -4.22 20.24 -3.70
C GLY A 135 -4.28 19.23 -2.56
N SER A 136 -5.30 19.36 -1.72
CA SER A 136 -5.58 18.45 -0.61
C SER A 136 -6.06 17.09 -1.13
N SER A 137 -5.61 16.01 -0.52
CA SER A 137 -6.09 14.65 -0.80
C SER A 137 -7.62 14.59 -0.66
N ILE A 138 -8.31 14.29 -1.76
CA ILE A 138 -9.78 14.20 -1.77
C ILE A 138 -10.20 12.80 -1.40
N CYS A 139 -10.94 12.67 -0.29
CA CYS A 139 -11.56 11.40 0.11
C CYS A 139 -12.94 11.26 -0.56
N GLU A 140 -13.15 10.17 -1.28
CA GLU A 140 -14.39 9.91 -2.02
C GLU A 140 -15.40 9.07 -1.22
N SER A 141 -15.12 8.77 0.05
CA SER A 141 -15.99 7.94 0.88
C SER A 141 -17.33 8.60 1.22
N ASN A 142 -17.36 9.94 1.31
CA ASN A 142 -18.55 10.73 1.65
C ASN A 142 -19.45 10.07 2.72
N PRO A 143 -18.93 9.80 3.93
CA PRO A 143 -19.67 9.05 4.93
C PRO A 143 -20.95 9.79 5.35
N SER A 144 -22.07 9.10 5.36
CA SER A 144 -23.33 9.63 5.86
C SER A 144 -23.28 9.86 7.38
N LYS A 145 -24.25 10.59 7.95
CA LYS A 145 -24.41 10.75 9.41
C LYS A 145 -25.24 9.62 10.06
N LYS A 146 -25.71 8.64 9.29
CA LYS A 146 -26.46 7.50 9.81
C LYS A 146 -25.60 6.62 10.73
N LYS A 147 -26.25 5.95 11.67
CA LYS A 147 -25.57 4.90 12.44
C LYS A 147 -25.13 3.78 11.51
N LYS A 148 -23.88 3.36 11.65
CA LYS A 148 -23.24 2.36 10.78
C LYS A 148 -22.90 1.10 11.55
N ILE A 149 -23.05 -0.05 10.89
CA ILE A 149 -22.58 -1.33 11.39
C ILE A 149 -21.63 -1.92 10.35
N ILE A 150 -20.41 -2.27 10.78
CA ILE A 150 -19.43 -2.95 9.96
C ILE A 150 -19.62 -4.43 10.11
N ILE A 151 -19.76 -5.13 8.98
CA ILE A 151 -19.86 -6.60 8.92
C ILE A 151 -18.51 -7.12 8.44
N LEU A 152 -17.81 -7.84 9.29
CA LEU A 152 -16.54 -8.47 8.95
C LEU A 152 -16.81 -9.82 8.28
N GLY A 153 -16.56 -9.90 6.99
CA GLY A 153 -16.64 -11.13 6.21
C GLY A 153 -15.30 -11.86 6.09
N GLY A 154 -15.27 -12.90 5.27
CA GLY A 154 -14.09 -13.72 5.02
C GLY A 154 -13.05 -13.09 4.05
N GLY A 155 -13.30 -11.87 3.58
CA GLY A 155 -12.50 -11.22 2.54
C GLY A 155 -12.94 -11.63 1.12
N PRO A 156 -12.19 -11.23 0.07
CA PRO A 156 -12.54 -11.57 -1.31
C PRO A 156 -12.60 -13.08 -1.55
N ASN A 157 -13.60 -13.51 -2.28
CA ASN A 157 -13.73 -14.91 -2.66
C ASN A 157 -12.57 -15.36 -3.54
N ARG A 158 -12.08 -16.58 -3.29
CA ARG A 158 -11.08 -17.24 -4.13
C ARG A 158 -11.76 -17.97 -5.29
N ILE A 159 -10.99 -18.31 -6.32
CA ILE A 159 -11.47 -19.18 -7.40
C ILE A 159 -12.01 -20.49 -6.80
N GLY A 160 -13.23 -20.86 -7.18
CA GLY A 160 -13.93 -22.04 -6.66
C GLY A 160 -14.78 -21.80 -5.41
N GLN A 161 -14.75 -20.60 -4.83
CA GLN A 161 -15.68 -20.17 -3.77
C GLN A 161 -16.90 -19.48 -4.40
N GLY A 162 -18.07 -19.75 -3.87
CA GLY A 162 -19.32 -19.17 -4.33
C GLY A 162 -20.05 -18.36 -3.26
N ILE A 163 -21.31 -18.07 -3.53
CA ILE A 163 -22.18 -17.23 -2.70
C ILE A 163 -22.34 -17.76 -1.25
N GLU A 164 -22.14 -19.04 -1.03
CA GLU A 164 -22.22 -19.67 0.30
C GLU A 164 -21.27 -19.04 1.33
N PHE A 165 -20.16 -18.46 0.88
CA PHE A 165 -19.19 -17.81 1.77
C PHE A 165 -19.63 -16.41 2.21
N ASP A 166 -20.47 -15.73 1.41
CA ASP A 166 -20.99 -14.40 1.69
C ASP A 166 -22.44 -14.38 2.15
N TYR A 167 -23.15 -15.51 2.11
CA TYR A 167 -24.59 -15.58 2.40
C TYR A 167 -24.96 -14.97 3.74
N CYS A 168 -24.26 -15.36 4.82
CA CYS A 168 -24.55 -14.86 6.16
C CYS A 168 -24.30 -13.34 6.27
N CYS A 169 -23.23 -12.84 5.64
CA CYS A 169 -22.91 -11.41 5.64
C CYS A 169 -23.97 -10.61 4.87
N CYS A 170 -24.43 -11.12 3.72
CA CYS A 170 -25.51 -10.51 2.94
C CYS A 170 -26.81 -10.46 3.71
N GLN A 171 -27.23 -11.57 4.34
CA GLN A 171 -28.47 -11.63 5.14
C GLN A 171 -28.39 -10.69 6.35
N ALA A 172 -27.25 -10.64 7.05
CA ALA A 172 -27.02 -9.67 8.11
C ALA A 172 -27.14 -8.23 7.60
N SER A 173 -26.56 -7.93 6.42
CA SER A 173 -26.65 -6.59 5.83
C SER A 173 -28.09 -6.21 5.51
N TYR A 174 -28.89 -7.10 4.94
CA TYR A 174 -30.30 -6.84 4.63
C TYR A 174 -31.12 -6.57 5.91
N SER A 175 -31.02 -7.42 6.91
CA SER A 175 -31.74 -7.26 8.19
C SER A 175 -31.37 -5.96 8.92
N LEU A 176 -30.07 -5.59 8.90
CA LEU A 176 -29.62 -4.34 9.50
C LEU A 176 -30.11 -3.10 8.74
N LYS A 177 -30.15 -3.15 7.40
CA LYS A 177 -30.73 -2.09 6.57
C LYS A 177 -32.23 -1.90 6.85
N GLU A 178 -32.99 -2.97 6.98
CA GLU A 178 -34.41 -2.94 7.36
C GLU A 178 -34.60 -2.31 8.75
N SER A 179 -33.65 -2.55 9.66
CA SER A 179 -33.60 -1.93 10.99
C SER A 179 -33.10 -0.48 11.01
N GLY A 180 -32.86 0.13 9.84
CA GLY A 180 -32.51 1.55 9.68
C GLY A 180 -31.03 1.88 9.80
N TYR A 181 -30.13 0.89 9.84
CA TYR A 181 -28.69 1.09 9.86
C TYR A 181 -28.11 1.19 8.46
N GLU A 182 -27.02 1.91 8.31
CA GLU A 182 -26.14 1.81 7.15
C GLU A 182 -25.14 0.68 7.40
N THR A 183 -24.96 -0.20 6.44
CA THR A 183 -24.06 -1.35 6.56
C THR A 183 -22.82 -1.17 5.71
N ILE A 184 -21.67 -1.55 6.24
CA ILE A 184 -20.37 -1.59 5.56
C ILE A 184 -19.88 -3.03 5.61
N MET A 185 -19.74 -3.67 4.45
CA MET A 185 -19.22 -5.03 4.32
C MET A 185 -17.75 -4.99 3.88
#